data_bfc2ace3e5e16e1c1719b001345b5814
#
_entry.id   bfc2ace3e5e16e1c1719b001345b5814
#
_cell.length_a   1.000
_cell.length_b   1.000
_cell.length_c   1.000
_cell.angle_alpha   90.00
_cell.angle_beta   90.00
_cell.angle_gamma   90.00
#
_symmetry.space_group_name_H-M   'P 1'
#
loop_
_entity.id
_entity.type
_entity.pdbx_description
1 polymer ?
#
loop_
_entity_poly.entity_id
_entity_poly.type
_entity_poly.pdbx_seq_one_letter_code
_entity_poly.pdbx_strand_id
1 'polypeptide(L)'
;MRTLKNILALSGKELRSLFGDTILVIFIVMMFSTMVYNTATNATSDVRNANIGIVDYDRSPLTRQIVAALLPPQFAKPVYVHPNDTHDLLDKSQLTFVLEFPPNFQRDVLAGRAPEAQLLVDATAMTQAGMGSGYITQIFSREIQEFMGVKQQISQAMPVRAAVNLQYNPNNQSSWFMGAAMAGNNIMLITLVLVGAAVIRERERGTMEHLLVMPVTATEIVAAKILANGLVVSAAAVLSMKFVVGGAIGAHLAGSFALYALGVVLFMFSVASLSVMLATLAPTMPQYSLLMVPTYIVFMMFSGSTSPRANMPEMAQRVSEYWPSTQFAHFAQSVMFRGAGLETVWVQLVALSVAGAVFLGLALVRFRKMLEKQG
;
A
#
# COMPACT_ATOMS: atom_id res chain seq x y z
N MET A 1 26.55 3.85 32.75
CA MET A 1 27.47 4.38 31.73
C MET A 1 28.09 3.28 30.87
N ARG A 2 28.50 2.11 31.40
CA ARG A 2 29.10 1.01 30.62
C ARG A 2 28.16 0.43 29.58
N THR A 3 26.92 0.11 29.94
CA THR A 3 25.89 -0.44 29.05
C THR A 3 25.63 0.45 27.82
N LEU A 4 25.50 1.75 28.01
CA LEU A 4 25.28 2.69 26.88
C LEU A 4 26.49 2.74 25.93
N LYS A 5 27.72 2.73 26.48
CA LYS A 5 28.96 2.66 25.68
C LYS A 5 29.03 1.37 24.85
N ASN A 6 28.66 0.23 25.47
CA ASN A 6 28.63 -1.07 24.79
C ASN A 6 27.61 -1.07 23.64
N ILE A 7 26.37 -0.58 23.89
CA ILE A 7 25.34 -0.48 22.86
C ILE A 7 25.79 0.39 21.71
N LEU A 8 26.36 1.59 21.99
CA LEU A 8 26.82 2.49 20.94
C LEU A 8 28.00 1.91 20.15
N ALA A 9 28.95 1.25 20.81
CA ALA A 9 30.08 0.60 20.15
C ALA A 9 29.63 -0.55 19.22
N LEU A 10 28.72 -1.39 19.71
CA LEU A 10 28.13 -2.49 18.93
C LEU A 10 27.26 -1.95 17.76
N SER A 11 26.47 -0.90 18.02
CA SER A 11 25.68 -0.25 16.96
C SER A 11 26.59 0.35 15.86
N GLY A 12 27.70 0.97 16.25
CA GLY A 12 28.70 1.49 15.30
C GLY A 12 29.34 0.39 14.44
N LYS A 13 29.62 -0.79 15.04
CA LYS A 13 30.07 -1.98 14.29
C LYS A 13 29.03 -2.46 13.29
N GLU A 14 27.76 -2.57 13.71
CA GLU A 14 26.65 -2.99 12.84
C GLU A 14 26.44 -2.02 11.68
N LEU A 15 26.43 -0.71 11.96
CA LEU A 15 26.32 0.32 10.92
C LEU A 15 27.46 0.24 9.89
N ARG A 16 28.71 0.08 10.37
CA ARG A 16 29.85 -0.08 9.48
C ARG A 16 29.74 -1.34 8.62
N SER A 17 29.26 -2.44 9.20
CA SER A 17 29.03 -3.67 8.45
C SER A 17 27.92 -3.51 7.41
N LEU A 18 26.85 -2.78 7.72
CA LEU A 18 25.74 -2.52 6.82
C LEU A 18 26.17 -1.63 5.65
N PHE A 19 26.84 -0.51 5.93
CA PHE A 19 27.33 0.40 4.88
C PHE A 19 28.52 -0.17 4.08
N GLY A 20 29.24 -1.14 4.61
CA GLY A 20 30.26 -1.90 3.90
C GLY A 20 29.71 -2.90 2.89
N ASP A 21 28.43 -3.27 3.02
CA ASP A 21 27.73 -4.16 2.08
C ASP A 21 27.00 -3.31 1.01
N THR A 22 27.68 -3.05 -0.08
CA THR A 22 27.18 -2.21 -1.19
C THR A 22 25.86 -2.77 -1.76
N ILE A 23 25.72 -4.10 -1.86
CA ILE A 23 24.51 -4.74 -2.39
C ILE A 23 23.31 -4.43 -1.49
N LEU A 24 23.52 -4.52 -0.18
CA LEU A 24 22.50 -4.25 0.82
C LEU A 24 22.08 -2.77 0.81
N VAL A 25 23.03 -1.85 0.69
CA VAL A 25 22.73 -0.40 0.59
C VAL A 25 21.92 -0.11 -0.67
N ILE A 26 22.33 -0.63 -1.83
CA ILE A 26 21.60 -0.47 -3.10
C ILE A 26 20.19 -1.03 -2.96
N PHE A 27 20.04 -2.20 -2.33
CA PHE A 27 18.74 -2.83 -2.11
C PHE A 27 17.82 -1.95 -1.26
N ILE A 28 18.31 -1.38 -0.14
CA ILE A 28 17.52 -0.47 0.71
C ILE A 28 17.09 0.78 -0.09
N VAL A 29 18.02 1.40 -0.82
CA VAL A 29 17.72 2.59 -1.63
C VAL A 29 16.67 2.25 -2.69
N MET A 30 16.81 1.14 -3.40
CA MET A 30 15.86 0.69 -4.41
C MET A 30 14.46 0.44 -3.82
N MET A 31 14.39 -0.22 -2.66
CA MET A 31 13.13 -0.52 -2.00
C MET A 31 12.37 0.74 -1.55
N PHE A 32 13.08 1.72 -1.00
CA PHE A 32 12.47 2.97 -0.53
C PHE A 32 12.34 4.07 -1.59
N SER A 33 12.87 3.88 -2.80
CA SER A 33 12.73 4.82 -3.92
C SER A 33 11.95 4.20 -5.08
N THR A 34 12.62 3.42 -5.91
CA THR A 34 12.07 2.87 -7.16
C THR A 34 10.86 1.98 -6.91
N MET A 35 10.91 1.12 -5.89
CA MET A 35 9.81 0.19 -5.59
C MET A 35 8.57 0.94 -5.09
N VAL A 36 8.73 1.94 -4.21
CA VAL A 36 7.63 2.79 -3.74
C VAL A 36 7.02 3.55 -4.91
N TYR A 37 7.85 4.17 -5.75
CA TYR A 37 7.39 4.92 -6.91
C TYR A 37 6.63 4.04 -7.91
N ASN A 38 7.24 2.93 -8.34
CA ASN A 38 6.64 2.03 -9.31
C ASN A 38 5.33 1.42 -8.80
N THR A 39 5.29 0.96 -7.55
CA THR A 39 4.06 0.39 -6.99
C THR A 39 2.97 1.45 -6.89
N ALA A 40 3.29 2.67 -6.48
CA ALA A 40 2.32 3.74 -6.38
C ALA A 40 1.76 4.16 -7.75
N THR A 41 2.61 4.24 -8.76
CA THR A 41 2.22 4.68 -10.11
C THR A 41 1.56 3.58 -10.95
N ASN A 42 1.96 2.32 -10.76
CA ASN A 42 1.44 1.18 -11.51
C ASN A 42 0.21 0.54 -10.82
N ALA A 43 0.09 0.66 -9.50
CA ALA A 43 -1.07 0.18 -8.75
C ALA A 43 -2.25 1.17 -8.76
N THR A 44 -2.34 2.02 -9.78
CA THR A 44 -3.49 2.89 -9.93
C THR A 44 -4.72 2.02 -10.15
N SER A 45 -5.58 2.00 -9.13
CA SER A 45 -6.92 1.43 -9.26
C SER A 45 -7.78 2.24 -10.25
N ASP A 46 -7.28 3.39 -10.70
CA ASP A 46 -7.97 4.24 -11.67
C ASP A 46 -7.86 3.64 -13.08
N VAL A 47 -8.98 3.65 -13.76
CA VAL A 47 -9.00 3.36 -15.19
C VAL A 47 -8.24 4.46 -15.91
N ARG A 48 -7.13 4.12 -16.56
CA ARG A 48 -6.33 5.05 -17.37
C ARG A 48 -6.11 4.48 -18.76
N ASN A 49 -6.46 5.27 -19.76
CA ASN A 49 -6.31 4.93 -21.18
C ASN A 49 -6.89 3.54 -21.53
N ALA A 50 -8.01 3.16 -20.91
CA ALA A 50 -8.66 1.89 -21.23
C ALA A 50 -9.17 1.89 -22.67
N ASN A 51 -8.82 0.86 -23.42
CA ASN A 51 -9.25 0.72 -24.81
C ASN A 51 -10.73 0.38 -24.86
N ILE A 52 -11.52 1.20 -25.56
CA ILE A 52 -12.96 1.01 -25.71
C ILE A 52 -13.34 0.92 -27.19
N GLY A 53 -14.03 -0.17 -27.54
CA GLY A 53 -14.67 -0.37 -28.84
C GLY A 53 -16.12 0.09 -28.81
N ILE A 54 -16.62 0.60 -29.94
CA ILE A 54 -17.99 1.05 -30.11
C ILE A 54 -18.63 0.27 -31.26
N VAL A 55 -19.77 -0.38 -30.97
CA VAL A 55 -20.66 -0.96 -31.96
C VAL A 55 -21.94 -0.11 -31.94
N ASP A 56 -22.15 0.67 -32.99
CA ASP A 56 -23.26 1.64 -33.05
C ASP A 56 -24.19 1.33 -34.24
N TYR A 57 -25.31 0.66 -33.95
CA TYR A 57 -26.34 0.40 -34.95
C TYR A 57 -27.31 1.56 -35.15
N ASP A 58 -27.36 2.52 -34.22
CA ASP A 58 -28.29 3.63 -34.25
C ASP A 58 -27.72 4.86 -35.02
N ARG A 59 -26.41 5.09 -34.89
CA ARG A 59 -25.66 6.21 -35.52
C ARG A 59 -26.30 7.57 -35.30
N SER A 60 -26.97 7.76 -34.18
CA SER A 60 -27.75 8.95 -33.84
C SER A 60 -26.87 10.07 -33.23
N PRO A 61 -27.40 11.31 -33.13
CA PRO A 61 -26.77 12.36 -32.32
C PRO A 61 -26.51 11.95 -30.87
N LEU A 62 -27.43 11.22 -30.23
CA LEU A 62 -27.29 10.77 -28.84
C LEU A 62 -26.11 9.80 -28.68
N THR A 63 -26.01 8.78 -29.56
CA THR A 63 -24.88 7.82 -29.47
C THR A 63 -23.54 8.49 -29.69
N ARG A 64 -23.47 9.46 -30.65
CA ARG A 64 -22.26 10.28 -30.86
C ARG A 64 -21.90 11.14 -29.66
N GLN A 65 -22.88 11.71 -28.95
CA GLN A 65 -22.66 12.50 -27.73
C GLN A 65 -22.07 11.61 -26.62
N ILE A 66 -22.65 10.44 -26.38
CA ILE A 66 -22.16 9.48 -25.38
C ILE A 66 -20.73 9.06 -25.71
N VAL A 67 -20.44 8.70 -26.96
CA VAL A 67 -19.08 8.30 -27.41
C VAL A 67 -18.08 9.44 -27.24
N ALA A 68 -18.48 10.68 -27.55
CA ALA A 68 -17.63 11.86 -27.41
C ALA A 68 -17.31 12.20 -25.93
N ALA A 69 -18.13 11.75 -24.99
CA ALA A 69 -17.90 11.92 -23.55
C ALA A 69 -16.91 10.90 -22.93
N LEU A 70 -16.60 9.82 -23.67
CA LEU A 70 -15.60 8.81 -23.27
C LEU A 70 -14.19 9.33 -23.60
N LEU A 71 -13.62 10.12 -22.69
CA LEU A 71 -12.40 10.90 -22.91
C LEU A 71 -11.25 10.47 -21.99
N PRO A 72 -9.98 10.77 -22.37
CA PRO A 72 -8.84 10.71 -21.45
C PRO A 72 -9.09 11.57 -20.19
N PRO A 73 -8.53 11.20 -19.03
CA PRO A 73 -7.52 10.15 -18.84
C PRO A 73 -8.07 8.73 -18.65
N GLN A 74 -9.38 8.55 -18.49
CA GLN A 74 -9.98 7.25 -18.19
C GLN A 74 -9.97 6.32 -19.41
N PHE A 75 -10.42 6.83 -20.55
CA PHE A 75 -10.53 6.05 -21.77
C PHE A 75 -9.58 6.54 -22.84
N ALA A 76 -9.01 5.63 -23.61
CA ALA A 76 -8.36 5.95 -24.87
C ALA A 76 -9.40 6.43 -25.88
N LYS A 77 -8.95 7.01 -27.01
CA LYS A 77 -9.88 7.43 -28.05
C LYS A 77 -10.74 6.24 -28.49
N PRO A 78 -12.09 6.32 -28.40
CA PRO A 78 -12.98 5.24 -28.80
C PRO A 78 -12.78 4.84 -30.26
N VAL A 79 -12.81 3.53 -30.52
CA VAL A 79 -12.63 2.96 -31.86
C VAL A 79 -13.92 2.25 -32.27
N TYR A 80 -14.47 2.60 -33.44
CA TYR A 80 -15.62 1.89 -33.99
C TYR A 80 -15.16 0.52 -34.51
N VAL A 81 -15.84 -0.52 -34.08
CA VAL A 81 -15.51 -1.94 -34.40
C VAL A 81 -16.70 -2.64 -35.05
N HIS A 82 -16.40 -3.63 -35.88
CA HIS A 82 -17.44 -4.45 -36.47
C HIS A 82 -17.97 -5.46 -35.44
N PRO A 83 -19.30 -5.72 -35.36
CA PRO A 83 -19.86 -6.65 -34.37
C PRO A 83 -19.22 -8.04 -34.36
N ASN A 84 -18.84 -8.55 -35.53
CA ASN A 84 -18.23 -9.88 -35.65
C ASN A 84 -16.81 -9.94 -35.06
N ASP A 85 -16.11 -8.81 -34.93
CA ASP A 85 -14.71 -8.75 -34.47
C ASP A 85 -14.63 -8.50 -32.97
N THR A 86 -15.75 -8.23 -32.30
CA THR A 86 -15.82 -7.80 -30.89
C THR A 86 -15.19 -8.82 -29.93
N HIS A 87 -15.60 -10.09 -30.08
CA HIS A 87 -15.07 -11.16 -29.23
C HIS A 87 -13.57 -11.41 -29.49
N ASP A 88 -13.16 -11.42 -30.76
CA ASP A 88 -11.76 -11.64 -31.12
C ASP A 88 -10.84 -10.52 -30.59
N LEU A 89 -11.30 -9.27 -30.59
CA LEU A 89 -10.56 -8.13 -30.06
C LEU A 89 -10.49 -8.14 -28.53
N LEU A 90 -11.54 -8.60 -27.83
CA LEU A 90 -11.53 -8.82 -26.38
C LEU A 90 -10.61 -9.98 -26.02
N ASP A 91 -10.71 -11.10 -26.70
CA ASP A 91 -9.88 -12.30 -26.45
C ASP A 91 -8.38 -12.02 -26.67
N LYS A 92 -8.04 -11.14 -27.58
CA LYS A 92 -6.66 -10.67 -27.83
C LYS A 92 -6.24 -9.52 -26.88
N SER A 93 -7.09 -9.14 -25.92
CA SER A 93 -6.84 -8.03 -24.99
C SER A 93 -6.51 -6.69 -25.71
N GLN A 94 -6.98 -6.52 -26.95
CA GLN A 94 -6.84 -5.26 -27.68
C GLN A 94 -7.87 -4.23 -27.25
N LEU A 95 -9.02 -4.67 -26.75
CA LEU A 95 -10.06 -3.86 -26.12
C LEU A 95 -10.31 -4.37 -24.72
N THR A 96 -10.57 -3.43 -23.79
CA THR A 96 -11.02 -3.74 -22.42
C THR A 96 -12.53 -3.66 -22.31
N PHE A 97 -13.14 -2.76 -23.06
CA PHE A 97 -14.58 -2.52 -23.07
C PHE A 97 -15.11 -2.49 -24.50
N VAL A 98 -16.35 -2.95 -24.70
CA VAL A 98 -17.10 -2.71 -25.93
C VAL A 98 -18.51 -2.27 -25.55
N LEU A 99 -18.88 -1.06 -26.01
CA LEU A 99 -20.22 -0.51 -25.80
C LEU A 99 -21.01 -0.65 -27.11
N GLU A 100 -22.13 -1.34 -27.01
CA GLU A 100 -23.01 -1.66 -28.13
C GLU A 100 -24.36 -0.95 -27.98
N PHE A 101 -24.72 -0.13 -28.99
CA PHE A 101 -25.99 0.57 -29.06
C PHE A 101 -26.95 -0.14 -30.03
N PRO A 102 -28.17 -0.52 -29.58
CA PRO A 102 -29.14 -1.18 -30.43
C PRO A 102 -29.72 -0.24 -31.48
N PRO A 103 -30.34 -0.76 -32.56
CA PRO A 103 -31.06 0.04 -33.52
C PRO A 103 -32.19 0.84 -32.88
N ASN A 104 -32.44 2.09 -33.36
CA ASN A 104 -33.46 3.01 -32.85
C ASN A 104 -33.29 3.43 -31.39
N PHE A 105 -32.06 3.36 -30.84
CA PHE A 105 -31.75 3.68 -29.44
C PHE A 105 -32.24 5.08 -29.06
N GLN A 106 -31.88 6.12 -29.80
CA GLN A 106 -32.31 7.49 -29.51
C GLN A 106 -33.85 7.66 -29.59
N ARG A 107 -34.50 7.07 -30.59
CA ARG A 107 -35.96 7.14 -30.74
C ARG A 107 -36.67 6.56 -29.53
N ASP A 108 -36.15 5.44 -29.01
CA ASP A 108 -36.76 4.74 -27.89
C ASP A 108 -36.51 5.44 -26.55
N VAL A 109 -35.32 6.06 -26.38
CA VAL A 109 -35.04 6.96 -25.25
C VAL A 109 -35.99 8.16 -25.25
N LEU A 110 -36.18 8.84 -26.38
CA LEU A 110 -37.08 10.00 -26.48
C LEU A 110 -38.55 9.62 -26.30
N ALA A 111 -38.94 8.40 -26.64
CA ALA A 111 -40.28 7.86 -26.39
C ALA A 111 -40.53 7.39 -24.94
N GLY A 112 -39.55 7.57 -24.03
CA GLY A 112 -39.64 7.12 -22.65
C GLY A 112 -39.58 5.61 -22.50
N ARG A 113 -39.20 4.88 -23.55
CA ARG A 113 -38.87 3.46 -23.48
C ARG A 113 -37.46 3.34 -22.96
N ALA A 114 -37.16 2.33 -22.20
CA ALA A 114 -35.81 2.08 -21.65
C ALA A 114 -35.06 1.05 -22.54
N PRO A 115 -34.45 1.48 -23.68
CA PRO A 115 -33.68 0.56 -24.50
C PRO A 115 -32.42 0.12 -23.78
N GLU A 116 -32.05 -1.16 -23.92
CA GLU A 116 -30.85 -1.73 -23.29
C GLU A 116 -29.66 -1.53 -24.24
N ALA A 117 -28.63 -0.81 -23.79
CA ALA A 117 -27.31 -0.82 -24.40
C ALA A 117 -26.46 -1.86 -23.71
N GLN A 118 -25.69 -2.64 -24.48
CA GLN A 118 -24.83 -3.69 -23.94
C GLN A 118 -23.42 -3.19 -23.71
N LEU A 119 -22.85 -3.50 -22.55
CA LEU A 119 -21.46 -3.28 -22.23
C LEU A 119 -20.76 -4.63 -22.06
N LEU A 120 -19.90 -5.00 -23.02
CA LEU A 120 -19.02 -6.16 -22.91
C LEU A 120 -17.70 -5.72 -22.24
N VAL A 121 -17.21 -6.52 -21.31
CA VAL A 121 -16.04 -6.18 -20.49
C VAL A 121 -15.08 -7.36 -20.44
N ASP A 122 -13.81 -7.10 -20.70
CA ASP A 122 -12.75 -8.08 -20.43
C ASP A 122 -12.51 -8.17 -18.92
N ALA A 123 -13.13 -9.18 -18.28
CA ALA A 123 -13.04 -9.40 -16.84
C ALA A 123 -11.66 -9.92 -16.37
N THR A 124 -10.73 -10.23 -17.29
CA THR A 124 -9.36 -10.62 -16.91
C THR A 124 -8.60 -9.42 -16.35
N ALA A 125 -8.91 -8.21 -16.79
CA ALA A 125 -8.43 -6.95 -16.23
C ALA A 125 -9.27 -6.49 -15.02
N MET A 126 -9.41 -7.32 -13.98
CA MET A 126 -10.38 -7.20 -12.88
C MET A 126 -10.55 -5.79 -12.32
N THR A 127 -9.45 -5.07 -12.03
CA THR A 127 -9.50 -3.72 -11.43
C THR A 127 -10.05 -2.70 -12.43
N GLN A 128 -9.59 -2.75 -13.67
CA GLN A 128 -10.06 -1.83 -14.74
C GLN A 128 -11.50 -2.15 -15.13
N ALA A 129 -11.85 -3.44 -15.20
CA ALA A 129 -13.19 -3.92 -15.55
C ALA A 129 -14.25 -3.40 -14.57
N GLY A 130 -14.01 -3.55 -13.26
CA GLY A 130 -14.98 -3.14 -12.23
C GLY A 130 -15.17 -1.63 -12.16
N MET A 131 -14.11 -0.85 -12.18
CA MET A 131 -14.20 0.61 -12.07
C MET A 131 -14.60 1.27 -13.40
N GLY A 132 -14.08 0.75 -14.52
CA GLY A 132 -14.39 1.28 -15.85
C GLY A 132 -15.86 1.12 -16.24
N SER A 133 -16.47 -0.03 -15.89
CA SER A 133 -17.91 -0.22 -16.10
C SER A 133 -18.74 0.78 -15.30
N GLY A 134 -18.33 1.11 -14.06
CA GLY A 134 -18.95 2.15 -13.25
C GLY A 134 -18.86 3.54 -13.90
N TYR A 135 -17.68 3.93 -14.40
CA TYR A 135 -17.49 5.19 -15.11
C TYR A 135 -18.32 5.26 -16.42
N ILE A 136 -18.31 4.19 -17.22
CA ILE A 136 -19.12 4.12 -18.45
C ILE A 136 -20.61 4.30 -18.12
N THR A 137 -21.11 3.58 -17.12
CA THR A 137 -22.52 3.69 -16.69
C THR A 137 -22.86 5.09 -16.20
N GLN A 138 -21.98 5.75 -15.48
CA GLN A 138 -22.18 7.12 -15.00
C GLN A 138 -22.19 8.12 -16.14
N ILE A 139 -21.23 8.04 -17.07
CA ILE A 139 -21.18 8.88 -18.28
C ILE A 139 -22.43 8.66 -19.11
N PHE A 140 -22.77 7.41 -19.37
CA PHE A 140 -23.96 7.04 -20.13
C PHE A 140 -25.25 7.65 -19.55
N SER A 141 -25.48 7.49 -18.26
CA SER A 141 -26.64 8.05 -17.57
C SER A 141 -26.67 9.58 -17.61
N ARG A 142 -25.52 10.23 -17.44
CA ARG A 142 -25.39 11.69 -17.49
C ARG A 142 -25.71 12.24 -18.88
N GLU A 143 -25.13 11.65 -19.91
CA GLU A 143 -25.34 12.14 -21.29
C GLU A 143 -26.80 11.96 -21.76
N ILE A 144 -27.46 10.87 -21.36
CA ILE A 144 -28.88 10.70 -21.62
C ILE A 144 -29.72 11.77 -20.92
N GLN A 145 -29.44 12.06 -19.64
CA GLN A 145 -30.14 13.10 -18.90
C GLN A 145 -29.93 14.50 -19.50
N GLU A 146 -28.72 14.80 -19.92
CA GLU A 146 -28.41 16.06 -20.58
C GLU A 146 -29.12 16.18 -21.93
N PHE A 147 -29.14 15.11 -22.74
CA PHE A 147 -29.82 15.07 -24.02
C PHE A 147 -31.33 15.23 -23.89
N MET A 148 -31.96 14.62 -22.88
CA MET A 148 -33.38 14.75 -22.62
C MET A 148 -33.80 16.10 -22.00
N GLY A 149 -32.84 16.99 -21.70
CA GLY A 149 -33.14 18.28 -21.08
C GLY A 149 -33.59 18.18 -19.61
N VAL A 150 -33.51 16.99 -19.00
CA VAL A 150 -34.03 16.70 -17.66
C VAL A 150 -33.24 17.46 -16.59
N LYS A 151 -32.00 17.88 -16.88
CA LYS A 151 -31.11 18.58 -15.93
C LYS A 151 -31.73 19.88 -15.38
N GLN A 152 -32.50 20.60 -16.16
CA GLN A 152 -33.16 21.85 -15.72
C GLN A 152 -34.40 21.57 -14.84
N GLN A 153 -35.16 20.54 -15.12
CA GLN A 153 -36.38 20.20 -14.39
C GLN A 153 -36.09 19.52 -13.05
N ILE A 154 -35.10 18.58 -12.98
CA ILE A 154 -34.71 17.91 -11.74
C ILE A 154 -33.99 18.91 -10.81
N SER A 155 -33.20 19.85 -11.35
CA SER A 155 -32.50 20.86 -10.56
C SER A 155 -33.49 21.86 -9.88
N GLN A 156 -34.70 22.04 -10.43
CA GLN A 156 -35.77 22.86 -9.83
C GLN A 156 -36.69 22.06 -8.90
N ALA A 157 -36.78 20.74 -9.10
CA ALA A 157 -37.71 19.87 -8.33
C ALA A 157 -37.07 19.25 -7.07
N MET A 158 -35.74 19.24 -6.96
CA MET A 158 -35.08 18.74 -5.74
C MET A 158 -34.78 19.90 -4.75
N PRO A 159 -35.40 19.92 -3.58
CA PRO A 159 -35.14 20.94 -2.55
C PRO A 159 -33.75 20.77 -1.89
N VAL A 160 -33.02 19.72 -2.20
CA VAL A 160 -31.70 19.42 -1.60
C VAL A 160 -30.69 19.12 -2.70
N ARG A 161 -29.60 19.88 -2.75
CA ARG A 161 -28.44 19.62 -3.59
C ARG A 161 -27.36 18.94 -2.75
N ALA A 162 -26.95 17.74 -3.15
CA ALA A 162 -25.79 17.09 -2.56
C ALA A 162 -24.52 17.78 -3.08
N ALA A 163 -23.83 18.55 -2.24
CA ALA A 163 -22.49 19.05 -2.51
C ALA A 163 -21.49 18.01 -1.99
N VAL A 164 -20.89 17.23 -2.88
CA VAL A 164 -19.83 16.27 -2.53
C VAL A 164 -18.51 17.02 -2.49
N ASN A 165 -17.91 17.12 -1.31
CA ASN A 165 -16.59 17.69 -1.10
C ASN A 165 -15.62 16.57 -0.70
N LEU A 166 -14.68 16.23 -1.58
CA LEU A 166 -13.64 15.24 -1.31
C LEU A 166 -12.54 15.91 -0.47
N GLN A 167 -12.47 15.53 0.80
CA GLN A 167 -11.44 16.02 1.72
C GLN A 167 -10.17 15.15 1.62
N TYR A 168 -9.01 15.77 1.86
CA TYR A 168 -7.67 15.14 1.97
C TYR A 168 -7.07 14.58 0.68
N ASN A 169 -7.84 14.26 -0.33
CA ASN A 169 -7.39 13.85 -1.66
C ASN A 169 -8.39 14.34 -2.73
N PRO A 170 -8.42 15.66 -3.03
CA PRO A 170 -9.41 16.25 -3.92
C PRO A 170 -9.39 15.66 -5.33
N ASN A 171 -8.23 15.20 -5.78
CA ASN A 171 -8.05 14.60 -7.10
C ASN A 171 -8.33 13.08 -7.12
N ASN A 172 -8.74 12.50 -5.98
CA ASN A 172 -9.00 11.07 -5.82
C ASN A 172 -7.86 10.17 -6.36
N GLN A 173 -6.60 10.55 -6.12
CA GLN A 173 -5.43 9.84 -6.64
C GLN A 173 -5.07 8.66 -5.73
N SER A 174 -5.34 7.45 -6.18
CA SER A 174 -4.98 6.20 -5.47
C SER A 174 -3.46 6.06 -5.23
N SER A 175 -2.64 6.66 -6.09
CA SER A 175 -1.18 6.65 -5.99
C SER A 175 -0.64 7.23 -4.68
N TRP A 176 -1.30 8.23 -4.11
CA TRP A 176 -0.90 8.83 -2.82
C TRP A 176 -0.98 7.81 -1.69
N PHE A 177 -2.13 7.14 -1.61
CA PHE A 177 -2.37 6.10 -0.60
C PHE A 177 -1.43 4.90 -0.80
N MET A 178 -1.30 4.42 -2.05
CA MET A 178 -0.46 3.27 -2.37
C MET A 178 1.02 3.53 -2.10
N GLY A 179 1.53 4.75 -2.37
CA GLY A 179 2.91 5.14 -2.07
C GLY A 179 3.21 5.06 -0.57
N ALA A 180 2.33 5.62 0.27
CA ALA A 180 2.50 5.57 1.71
C ALA A 180 2.35 4.16 2.29
N ALA A 181 1.39 3.38 1.79
CA ALA A 181 1.19 1.98 2.17
C ALA A 181 2.41 1.13 1.83
N MET A 182 2.99 1.33 0.63
CA MET A 182 4.19 0.61 0.20
C MET A 182 5.41 0.98 1.02
N ALA A 183 5.58 2.27 1.37
CA ALA A 183 6.63 2.69 2.28
C ALA A 183 6.53 1.97 3.64
N GLY A 184 5.32 1.85 4.19
CA GLY A 184 5.06 1.09 5.42
C GLY A 184 5.39 -0.40 5.30
N ASN A 185 4.97 -1.04 4.22
CA ASN A 185 5.28 -2.45 3.95
C ASN A 185 6.80 -2.67 3.81
N ASN A 186 7.51 -1.73 3.18
CA ASN A 186 8.96 -1.80 3.04
C ASN A 186 9.69 -1.63 4.38
N ILE A 187 9.21 -0.76 5.28
CA ILE A 187 9.74 -0.69 6.65
C ILE A 187 9.69 -2.08 7.29
N MET A 188 8.55 -2.74 7.22
CA MET A 188 8.36 -4.06 7.81
C MET A 188 9.28 -5.10 7.17
N LEU A 189 9.27 -5.22 5.84
CA LEU A 189 10.07 -6.22 5.12
C LEU A 189 11.57 -6.04 5.38
N ILE A 190 12.08 -4.82 5.19
CA ILE A 190 13.50 -4.54 5.34
C ILE A 190 13.94 -4.72 6.80
N THR A 191 13.12 -4.32 7.78
CA THR A 191 13.43 -4.54 9.19
C THR A 191 13.50 -6.03 9.52
N LEU A 192 12.53 -6.83 9.05
CA LEU A 192 12.56 -8.29 9.26
C LEU A 192 13.83 -8.89 8.66
N VAL A 193 14.16 -8.53 7.41
CA VAL A 193 15.35 -9.06 6.73
C VAL A 193 16.63 -8.66 7.44
N LEU A 194 16.83 -7.35 7.70
CA LEU A 194 18.10 -6.84 8.24
C LEU A 194 18.37 -7.34 9.66
N VAL A 195 17.40 -7.17 10.55
CA VAL A 195 17.56 -7.51 11.96
C VAL A 195 17.66 -9.02 12.14
N GLY A 196 16.83 -9.81 11.44
CA GLY A 196 16.90 -11.25 11.48
C GLY A 196 18.20 -11.80 10.92
N ALA A 197 18.63 -11.31 9.76
CA ALA A 197 19.90 -11.70 9.16
C ALA A 197 21.10 -11.33 10.05
N ALA A 198 21.04 -10.20 10.76
CA ALA A 198 22.11 -9.82 11.69
C ALA A 198 22.25 -10.79 12.88
N VAL A 199 21.12 -11.36 13.36
CA VAL A 199 21.13 -12.38 14.41
C VAL A 199 21.61 -13.73 13.87
N ILE A 200 21.05 -14.19 12.75
CA ILE A 200 21.35 -15.51 12.19
C ILE A 200 22.79 -15.62 11.71
N ARG A 201 23.31 -14.57 11.03
CA ARG A 201 24.70 -14.57 10.53
C ARG A 201 25.74 -14.75 11.67
N GLU A 202 25.51 -14.14 12.83
CA GLU A 202 26.41 -14.33 13.98
C GLU A 202 26.34 -15.76 14.51
N ARG A 203 25.15 -16.36 14.46
CA ARG A 203 24.96 -17.76 14.88
C ARG A 203 25.63 -18.73 13.91
N GLU A 204 25.42 -18.57 12.60
CA GLU A 204 26.00 -19.44 11.57
C GLU A 204 27.53 -19.35 11.49
N ARG A 205 28.09 -18.19 11.82
CA ARG A 205 29.55 -17.96 11.83
C ARG A 205 30.25 -18.40 13.12
N GLY A 206 29.50 -18.86 14.12
CA GLY A 206 30.04 -19.19 15.42
C GLY A 206 30.58 -18.00 16.23
N THR A 207 30.34 -16.77 15.73
CA THR A 207 30.81 -15.53 16.39
C THR A 207 30.02 -15.19 17.65
N MET A 208 28.93 -15.91 17.92
CA MET A 208 28.18 -15.83 19.18
C MET A 208 29.05 -16.19 20.38
N GLU A 209 29.96 -17.19 20.25
CA GLU A 209 30.89 -17.59 21.30
C GLU A 209 31.85 -16.47 21.69
N HIS A 210 32.31 -15.67 20.69
CA HIS A 210 33.13 -14.50 20.97
C HIS A 210 32.39 -13.40 21.74
N LEU A 211 31.07 -13.29 21.53
CA LEU A 211 30.24 -12.34 22.27
C LEU A 211 30.02 -12.78 23.72
N LEU A 212 30.06 -14.09 23.99
CA LEU A 212 29.97 -14.65 25.38
C LEU A 212 31.25 -14.38 26.21
N VAL A 213 32.41 -14.28 25.58
CA VAL A 213 33.66 -13.93 26.24
C VAL A 213 33.77 -12.42 26.52
N MET A 214 33.04 -11.60 25.78
CA MET A 214 32.99 -10.16 26.03
C MET A 214 32.06 -9.84 27.21
N PRO A 215 32.35 -8.78 27.99
CA PRO A 215 31.52 -8.38 29.11
C PRO A 215 30.28 -7.59 28.64
N VAL A 216 29.47 -8.20 27.74
CA VAL A 216 28.24 -7.66 27.16
C VAL A 216 27.05 -8.58 27.49
N THR A 217 25.88 -7.99 27.68
CA THR A 217 24.64 -8.70 27.96
C THR A 217 23.83 -8.98 26.68
N ALA A 218 22.97 -10.00 26.72
CA ALA A 218 22.05 -10.32 25.65
C ALA A 218 21.16 -9.09 25.24
N THR A 219 20.78 -8.30 26.23
CA THR A 219 20.01 -7.06 26.02
C THR A 219 20.82 -6.01 25.26
N GLU A 220 22.11 -5.84 25.56
CA GLU A 220 22.99 -4.88 24.86
C GLU A 220 23.19 -5.29 23.40
N ILE A 221 23.34 -6.58 23.11
CA ILE A 221 23.49 -7.11 21.77
C ILE A 221 22.21 -6.85 20.94
N VAL A 222 21.04 -7.25 21.47
CA VAL A 222 19.75 -7.06 20.79
C VAL A 222 19.46 -5.59 20.59
N ALA A 223 19.65 -4.75 21.61
CA ALA A 223 19.44 -3.30 21.51
C ALA A 223 20.34 -2.66 20.45
N ALA A 224 21.61 -3.05 20.38
CA ALA A 224 22.54 -2.52 19.37
C ALA A 224 22.09 -2.87 17.94
N LYS A 225 21.61 -4.09 17.70
CA LYS A 225 21.10 -4.52 16.38
C LYS A 225 19.83 -3.77 16.00
N ILE A 226 18.91 -3.61 16.94
CA ILE A 226 17.67 -2.84 16.71
C ILE A 226 18.00 -1.37 16.41
N LEU A 227 18.89 -0.74 17.18
CA LEU A 227 19.26 0.65 17.00
C LEU A 227 19.98 0.89 15.68
N ALA A 228 20.98 0.10 15.33
CA ALA A 228 21.76 0.28 14.12
C ALA A 228 20.91 0.12 12.85
N ASN A 229 20.25 -1.03 12.72
CA ASN A 229 19.41 -1.30 11.56
C ASN A 229 18.19 -0.37 11.53
N GLY A 230 17.63 -0.08 12.69
CA GLY A 230 16.49 0.79 12.85
C GLY A 230 16.75 2.24 12.44
N LEU A 231 17.93 2.77 12.74
CA LEU A 231 18.31 4.11 12.32
C LEU A 231 18.31 4.22 10.79
N VAL A 232 18.89 3.25 10.10
CA VAL A 232 18.98 3.24 8.63
C VAL A 232 17.60 3.10 7.99
N VAL A 233 16.80 2.14 8.46
CA VAL A 233 15.44 1.92 7.91
C VAL A 233 14.53 3.12 8.18
N SER A 234 14.58 3.69 9.39
CA SER A 234 13.77 4.86 9.75
C SER A 234 14.16 6.08 8.92
N ALA A 235 15.45 6.34 8.74
CA ALA A 235 15.92 7.42 7.90
C ALA A 235 15.48 7.22 6.43
N ALA A 236 15.66 6.02 5.87
CA ALA A 236 15.23 5.70 4.51
C ALA A 236 13.71 5.87 4.33
N ALA A 237 12.91 5.43 5.31
CA ALA A 237 11.46 5.55 5.26
C ALA A 237 10.97 7.01 5.31
N VAL A 238 11.56 7.83 6.19
CA VAL A 238 11.21 9.26 6.29
C VAL A 238 11.63 10.02 5.02
N LEU A 239 12.82 9.72 4.49
CA LEU A 239 13.28 10.28 3.22
C LEU A 239 12.40 9.85 2.04
N SER A 240 11.99 8.58 1.99
CA SER A 240 11.06 8.06 0.98
C SER A 240 9.71 8.78 1.04
N MET A 241 9.13 8.94 2.23
CA MET A 241 7.87 9.67 2.40
C MET A 241 7.99 11.12 1.88
N LYS A 242 9.09 11.79 2.20
CA LYS A 242 9.29 13.19 1.81
C LYS A 242 9.59 13.36 0.32
N PHE A 243 10.54 12.60 -0.22
CA PHE A 243 11.07 12.82 -1.56
C PHE A 243 10.38 11.99 -2.63
N VAL A 244 9.97 10.76 -2.31
CA VAL A 244 9.29 9.89 -3.27
C VAL A 244 7.78 10.14 -3.23
N VAL A 245 7.14 9.98 -2.08
CA VAL A 245 5.68 10.14 -1.97
C VAL A 245 5.27 11.61 -2.12
N GLY A 246 5.89 12.52 -1.38
CA GLY A 246 5.60 13.95 -1.47
C GLY A 246 6.17 14.62 -2.71
N GLY A 247 7.42 14.28 -3.11
CA GLY A 247 8.11 14.91 -4.22
C GLY A 247 7.78 14.29 -5.59
N ALA A 248 8.14 13.02 -5.81
CA ALA A 248 8.04 12.38 -7.13
C ALA A 248 6.58 11.98 -7.49
N ILE A 249 5.79 11.50 -6.53
CA ILE A 249 4.37 11.15 -6.74
C ILE A 249 3.47 12.39 -6.62
N GLY A 250 3.94 13.46 -5.94
CA GLY A 250 3.21 14.70 -5.78
C GLY A 250 2.07 14.64 -4.74
N ALA A 251 2.17 13.74 -3.77
CA ALA A 251 1.19 13.64 -2.71
C ALA A 251 1.23 14.87 -1.78
N HIS A 252 0.06 15.45 -1.50
CA HIS A 252 -0.04 16.53 -0.53
C HIS A 252 0.07 15.96 0.88
N LEU A 253 1.21 16.21 1.53
CA LEU A 253 1.49 15.75 2.89
C LEU A 253 1.20 16.89 3.88
N ALA A 254 0.07 16.80 4.57
CA ALA A 254 -0.41 17.85 5.48
C ALA A 254 0.19 17.79 6.89
N GLY A 255 0.77 16.64 7.26
CA GLY A 255 1.16 16.35 8.63
C GLY A 255 2.61 16.62 9.00
N SER A 256 2.90 16.48 10.30
CA SER A 256 4.23 16.67 10.85
C SER A 256 5.16 15.49 10.53
N PHE A 257 6.27 15.76 9.83
CA PHE A 257 7.31 14.76 9.58
C PHE A 257 8.00 14.28 10.86
N ALA A 258 8.09 15.11 11.89
CA ALA A 258 8.64 14.71 13.19
C ALA A 258 7.76 13.67 13.88
N LEU A 259 6.43 13.88 13.84
CA LEU A 259 5.47 12.92 14.38
C LEU A 259 5.48 11.61 13.56
N TYR A 260 5.55 11.72 12.23
CA TYR A 260 5.69 10.56 11.36
C TYR A 260 6.96 9.76 11.66
N ALA A 261 8.11 10.45 11.82
CA ALA A 261 9.38 9.81 12.18
C ALA A 261 9.29 9.06 13.52
N LEU A 262 8.63 9.64 14.51
CA LEU A 262 8.37 8.96 15.79
C LEU A 262 7.60 7.65 15.59
N GLY A 263 6.52 7.68 14.82
CA GLY A 263 5.74 6.48 14.51
C GLY A 263 6.52 5.44 13.73
N VAL A 264 7.36 5.86 12.77
CA VAL A 264 8.28 4.97 12.03
C VAL A 264 9.26 4.29 12.98
N VAL A 265 9.86 5.03 13.92
CA VAL A 265 10.79 4.45 14.90
C VAL A 265 10.09 3.43 15.81
N LEU A 266 8.88 3.73 16.29
CA LEU A 266 8.12 2.79 17.13
C LEU A 266 7.64 1.56 16.35
N PHE A 267 7.21 1.73 15.12
CA PHE A 267 6.84 0.61 14.25
C PHE A 267 8.05 -0.27 13.95
N MET A 268 9.17 0.35 13.53
CA MET A 268 10.42 -0.36 13.31
C MET A 268 10.87 -1.10 14.55
N PHE A 269 10.82 -0.48 15.74
CA PHE A 269 11.13 -1.13 17.01
C PHE A 269 10.27 -2.37 17.25
N SER A 270 8.96 -2.28 17.01
CA SER A 270 8.04 -3.40 17.15
C SER A 270 8.38 -4.56 16.20
N VAL A 271 8.61 -4.24 14.93
CA VAL A 271 8.95 -5.24 13.90
C VAL A 271 10.35 -5.83 14.12
N ALA A 272 11.32 -5.03 14.54
CA ALA A 272 12.66 -5.50 14.86
C ALA A 272 12.64 -6.48 16.04
N SER A 273 11.86 -6.19 17.07
CA SER A 273 11.66 -7.09 18.21
C SER A 273 11.02 -8.42 17.79
N LEU A 274 10.02 -8.38 16.91
CA LEU A 274 9.43 -9.56 16.28
C LEU A 274 10.46 -10.33 15.46
N SER A 275 11.29 -9.64 14.68
CA SER A 275 12.36 -10.25 13.88
C SER A 275 13.37 -11.01 14.73
N VAL A 276 13.83 -10.40 15.83
CA VAL A 276 14.72 -11.09 16.81
C VAL A 276 14.03 -12.32 17.38
N MET A 277 12.76 -12.21 17.77
CA MET A 277 12.00 -13.35 18.30
C MET A 277 11.94 -14.49 17.28
N LEU A 278 11.63 -14.23 16.01
CA LEU A 278 11.61 -15.24 14.95
C LEU A 278 13.01 -15.83 14.71
N ALA A 279 14.06 -15.03 14.76
CA ALA A 279 15.45 -15.48 14.59
C ALA A 279 15.89 -16.43 15.70
N THR A 280 15.34 -16.31 16.92
CA THR A 280 15.62 -17.29 17.99
C THR A 280 15.03 -18.67 17.73
N LEU A 281 14.01 -18.78 16.87
CA LEU A 281 13.35 -20.03 16.50
C LEU A 281 14.08 -20.76 15.36
N ALA A 282 14.83 -20.04 14.53
CA ALA A 282 15.48 -20.54 13.34
C ALA A 282 17.00 -20.64 13.53
N PRO A 283 17.63 -21.80 13.38
CA PRO A 283 19.06 -21.96 13.46
C PRO A 283 19.82 -21.47 12.23
N THR A 284 19.17 -21.41 11.06
CA THR A 284 19.79 -21.06 9.77
C THR A 284 18.98 -20.02 8.99
N MET A 285 19.61 -19.32 8.04
CA MET A 285 18.93 -18.33 7.17
C MET A 285 17.75 -18.92 6.39
N PRO A 286 17.84 -20.10 5.75
CA PRO A 286 16.68 -20.69 5.08
C PRO A 286 15.48 -20.92 6.02
N GLN A 287 15.72 -21.44 7.24
CA GLN A 287 14.66 -21.67 8.21
C GLN A 287 14.07 -20.35 8.73
N TYR A 288 14.91 -19.33 8.92
CA TYR A 288 14.43 -17.98 9.25
C TYR A 288 13.51 -17.43 8.15
N SER A 289 13.92 -17.56 6.89
CA SER A 289 13.11 -17.09 5.74
C SER A 289 11.76 -17.80 5.67
N LEU A 290 11.69 -19.11 5.99
CA LEU A 290 10.44 -19.88 6.05
C LEU A 290 9.48 -19.36 7.14
N LEU A 291 9.98 -18.77 8.22
CA LEU A 291 9.15 -18.13 9.24
C LEU A 291 8.82 -16.69 8.91
N MET A 292 9.80 -15.94 8.40
CA MET A 292 9.71 -14.51 8.13
C MET A 292 8.75 -14.20 6.99
N VAL A 293 8.85 -14.93 5.86
CA VAL A 293 8.04 -14.62 4.66
C VAL A 293 6.53 -14.79 4.91
N PRO A 294 6.03 -15.90 5.47
CA PRO A 294 4.62 -16.02 5.82
C PRO A 294 4.18 -14.97 6.84
N THR A 295 5.00 -14.67 7.84
CA THR A 295 4.70 -13.63 8.83
C THR A 295 4.52 -12.27 8.14
N TYR A 296 5.45 -11.88 7.27
CA TYR A 296 5.36 -10.65 6.50
C TYR A 296 4.07 -10.59 5.65
N ILE A 297 3.78 -11.67 4.90
CA ILE A 297 2.61 -11.72 4.02
C ILE A 297 1.31 -11.57 4.83
N VAL A 298 1.18 -12.31 5.94
CA VAL A 298 0.00 -12.25 6.81
C VAL A 298 -0.18 -10.83 7.38
N PHE A 299 0.88 -10.23 7.92
CA PHE A 299 0.82 -8.87 8.45
C PHE A 299 0.49 -7.84 7.37
N MET A 300 1.04 -7.98 6.16
CA MET A 300 0.76 -7.11 5.02
C MET A 300 -0.71 -7.24 4.58
N MET A 301 -1.22 -8.45 4.41
CA MET A 301 -2.60 -8.68 3.97
C MET A 301 -3.64 -8.10 4.92
N PHE A 302 -3.43 -8.25 6.22
CA PHE A 302 -4.39 -7.80 7.24
C PHE A 302 -4.12 -6.39 7.76
N SER A 303 -3.10 -5.70 7.28
CA SER A 303 -2.77 -4.33 7.71
C SER A 303 -3.77 -3.26 7.26
N GLY A 304 -4.55 -3.53 6.22
CA GLY A 304 -5.37 -2.53 5.54
C GLY A 304 -4.60 -1.70 4.51
N SER A 305 -3.32 -2.03 4.25
CA SER A 305 -2.49 -1.30 3.27
C SER A 305 -2.77 -1.69 1.82
N THR A 306 -3.24 -2.91 1.58
CA THR A 306 -3.53 -3.44 0.24
C THR A 306 -5.03 -3.41 -0.09
N SER A 307 -5.89 -3.58 0.92
CA SER A 307 -7.35 -3.54 0.78
C SER A 307 -7.96 -2.90 2.03
N PRO A 308 -9.02 -2.09 1.89
CA PRO A 308 -9.72 -1.52 3.03
C PRO A 308 -10.14 -2.60 4.03
N ARG A 309 -9.88 -2.38 5.31
CA ARG A 309 -10.22 -3.35 6.37
C ARG A 309 -11.72 -3.65 6.43
N ALA A 310 -12.58 -2.69 6.06
CA ALA A 310 -14.02 -2.87 6.00
C ALA A 310 -14.45 -4.00 5.06
N ASN A 311 -13.63 -4.38 4.09
CA ASN A 311 -13.90 -5.48 3.15
C ASN A 311 -13.47 -6.86 3.69
N MET A 312 -12.83 -6.89 4.86
CA MET A 312 -12.37 -8.14 5.47
C MET A 312 -13.48 -8.77 6.34
N PRO A 313 -13.48 -10.11 6.52
CA PRO A 313 -14.36 -10.75 7.50
C PRO A 313 -14.16 -10.18 8.91
N GLU A 314 -15.24 -10.06 9.71
CA GLU A 314 -15.16 -9.47 11.06
C GLU A 314 -14.10 -10.10 11.96
N MET A 315 -13.94 -11.42 11.91
CA MET A 315 -12.93 -12.14 12.68
C MET A 315 -11.52 -11.65 12.34
N ALA A 316 -11.23 -11.48 11.06
CA ALA A 316 -9.93 -10.95 10.59
C ALA A 316 -9.70 -9.51 11.04
N GLN A 317 -10.75 -8.67 10.99
CA GLN A 317 -10.69 -7.29 11.49
C GLN A 317 -10.33 -7.24 12.98
N ARG A 318 -11.02 -8.04 13.81
CA ARG A 318 -10.81 -8.08 15.26
C ARG A 318 -9.41 -8.58 15.64
N VAL A 319 -8.96 -9.67 14.99
CA VAL A 319 -7.63 -10.26 15.26
C VAL A 319 -6.50 -9.34 14.85
N SER A 320 -6.62 -8.70 13.68
CA SER A 320 -5.55 -7.83 13.15
C SER A 320 -5.58 -6.40 13.69
N GLU A 321 -6.57 -6.03 14.49
CA GLU A 321 -6.73 -4.65 14.97
C GLU A 321 -5.51 -4.16 15.75
N TYR A 322 -4.98 -4.99 16.61
CA TYR A 322 -3.83 -4.62 17.46
C TYR A 322 -2.46 -4.95 16.83
N TRP A 323 -2.43 -5.40 15.58
CA TRP A 323 -1.17 -5.72 14.92
C TRP A 323 -0.38 -4.45 14.60
N PRO A 324 0.96 -4.47 14.75
CA PRO A 324 1.79 -3.31 14.48
C PRO A 324 1.61 -2.73 13.07
N SER A 325 1.50 -3.59 12.06
CA SER A 325 1.29 -3.16 10.67
C SER A 325 -0.03 -2.41 10.48
N THR A 326 -1.10 -2.87 11.12
CA THR A 326 -2.43 -2.22 11.08
C THR A 326 -2.38 -0.87 11.77
N GLN A 327 -1.81 -0.81 12.96
CA GLN A 327 -1.70 0.42 13.74
C GLN A 327 -0.83 1.45 13.03
N PHE A 328 0.27 1.01 12.42
CA PHE A 328 1.12 1.91 11.64
C PHE A 328 0.45 2.43 10.36
N ALA A 329 -0.30 1.58 9.63
CA ALA A 329 -1.04 2.00 8.45
C ALA A 329 -2.07 3.11 8.79
N HIS A 330 -2.85 2.92 9.87
CA HIS A 330 -3.78 3.92 10.37
C HIS A 330 -3.07 5.21 10.82
N PHE A 331 -1.98 5.07 11.55
CA PHE A 331 -1.16 6.19 12.01
C PHE A 331 -0.62 7.00 10.84
N ALA A 332 0.05 6.35 9.87
CA ALA A 332 0.68 7.00 8.74
C ALA A 332 -0.33 7.77 7.87
N GLN A 333 -1.51 7.18 7.63
CA GLN A 333 -2.59 7.83 6.89
C GLN A 333 -3.14 9.06 7.64
N SER A 334 -3.39 8.91 8.94
CA SER A 334 -3.93 10.00 9.76
C SER A 334 -2.96 11.18 9.85
N VAL A 335 -1.68 10.92 10.11
CA VAL A 335 -0.67 11.97 10.20
C VAL A 335 -0.39 12.59 8.83
N MET A 336 -0.02 11.78 7.83
CA MET A 336 0.51 12.32 6.58
C MET A 336 -0.56 12.96 5.69
N PHE A 337 -1.76 12.37 5.60
CA PHE A 337 -2.79 12.88 4.69
C PHE A 337 -3.87 13.71 5.38
N ARG A 338 -4.24 13.36 6.62
CA ARG A 338 -5.28 14.10 7.37
C ARG A 338 -4.71 15.20 8.26
N GLY A 339 -3.37 15.30 8.39
CA GLY A 339 -2.73 16.28 9.24
C GLY A 339 -2.98 16.07 10.74
N ALA A 340 -3.31 14.84 11.15
CA ALA A 340 -3.64 14.55 12.54
C ALA A 340 -2.45 14.81 13.48
N GLY A 341 -2.75 15.48 14.60
CA GLY A 341 -1.79 15.73 15.67
C GLY A 341 -1.67 14.56 16.65
N LEU A 342 -0.76 14.71 17.61
CA LEU A 342 -0.50 13.70 18.64
C LEU A 342 -1.77 13.28 19.41
N GLU A 343 -2.68 14.24 19.65
CA GLU A 343 -3.95 14.01 20.37
C GLU A 343 -4.84 12.96 19.70
N THR A 344 -4.74 12.82 18.37
CA THR A 344 -5.56 11.89 17.60
C THR A 344 -4.88 10.51 17.48
N VAL A 345 -3.54 10.49 17.41
CA VAL A 345 -2.80 9.26 17.06
C VAL A 345 -2.03 8.62 18.22
N TRP A 346 -2.20 9.12 19.44
CA TRP A 346 -1.50 8.58 20.61
C TRP A 346 -1.81 7.11 20.88
N VAL A 347 -3.03 6.66 20.58
CA VAL A 347 -3.47 5.26 20.78
C VAL A 347 -2.62 4.33 19.91
N GLN A 348 -2.40 4.70 18.64
CA GLN A 348 -1.57 3.93 17.71
C GLN A 348 -0.11 3.89 18.17
N LEU A 349 0.43 5.02 18.66
CA LEU A 349 1.80 5.06 19.18
C LEU A 349 1.97 4.19 20.42
N VAL A 350 1.00 4.19 21.32
CA VAL A 350 0.98 3.31 22.50
C VAL A 350 0.88 1.85 22.08
N ALA A 351 -0.02 1.51 21.15
CA ALA A 351 -0.16 0.15 20.65
C ALA A 351 1.14 -0.39 20.01
N LEU A 352 1.82 0.44 19.20
CA LEU A 352 3.12 0.11 18.62
C LEU A 352 4.19 -0.12 19.71
N SER A 353 4.21 0.75 20.72
CA SER A 353 5.17 0.65 21.82
C SER A 353 4.95 -0.61 22.66
N VAL A 354 3.70 -0.91 22.97
CA VAL A 354 3.32 -2.11 23.76
C VAL A 354 3.62 -3.39 22.98
N ALA A 355 3.25 -3.44 21.69
CA ALA A 355 3.56 -4.60 20.85
C ALA A 355 5.07 -4.82 20.75
N GLY A 356 5.85 -3.74 20.55
CA GLY A 356 7.31 -3.82 20.55
C GLY A 356 7.89 -4.31 21.87
N ALA A 357 7.39 -3.83 23.00
CA ALA A 357 7.83 -4.25 24.32
C ALA A 357 7.51 -5.74 24.61
N VAL A 358 6.33 -6.20 24.19
CA VAL A 358 5.91 -7.61 24.32
C VAL A 358 6.83 -8.50 23.46
N PHE A 359 7.03 -8.17 22.19
CA PHE A 359 7.91 -8.94 21.31
C PHE A 359 9.36 -8.92 21.80
N LEU A 360 9.85 -7.77 22.29
CA LEU A 360 11.19 -7.67 22.86
C LEU A 360 11.34 -8.56 24.12
N GLY A 361 10.36 -8.52 25.01
CA GLY A 361 10.36 -9.38 26.21
C GLY A 361 10.46 -10.86 25.86
N LEU A 362 9.60 -11.31 24.91
CA LEU A 362 9.64 -12.68 24.42
C LEU A 362 10.96 -13.01 23.72
N ALA A 363 11.46 -12.09 22.89
CA ALA A 363 12.73 -12.23 22.19
C ALA A 363 13.90 -12.39 23.18
N LEU A 364 13.97 -11.56 24.22
CA LEU A 364 15.05 -11.60 25.22
C LEU A 364 15.03 -12.87 26.04
N VAL A 365 13.85 -13.34 26.46
CA VAL A 365 13.73 -14.62 27.19
C VAL A 365 14.25 -15.78 26.33
N ARG A 366 13.85 -15.82 25.07
CA ARG A 366 14.29 -16.89 24.16
C ARG A 366 15.75 -16.74 23.76
N PHE A 367 16.23 -15.52 23.52
CA PHE A 367 17.61 -15.25 23.16
C PHE A 367 18.59 -15.68 24.30
N ARG A 368 18.24 -15.40 25.53
CA ARG A 368 19.02 -15.90 26.71
C ARG A 368 19.09 -17.42 26.72
N LYS A 369 17.94 -18.12 26.59
CA LYS A 369 17.90 -19.58 26.52
C LYS A 369 18.69 -20.15 25.33
N MET A 370 18.77 -19.41 24.24
CA MET A 370 19.56 -19.79 23.07
C MET A 370 21.04 -19.69 23.35
N LEU A 371 21.51 -18.62 24.02
CA LEU A 371 22.91 -18.45 24.43
C LEU A 371 23.34 -19.51 25.43
N GLU A 372 22.51 -19.84 26.45
CA GLU A 372 22.77 -20.89 27.47
C GLU A 372 22.92 -22.29 26.86
N LYS A 373 22.36 -22.56 25.69
CA LYS A 373 22.48 -23.86 25.01
C LYS A 373 23.71 -23.97 24.10
N GLN A 374 24.39 -22.87 23.82
CA GLN A 374 25.56 -22.79 22.94
C GLN A 374 26.88 -22.62 23.71
N GLY A 375 26.82 -22.30 25.01
CA GLY A 375 27.95 -22.32 25.96
C GLY A 375 27.88 -23.53 26.89
#